data_5a004a850fc0bef342d3e0d93dd2102f
#
_entry.id   5a004a850fc0bef342d3e0d93dd2102f
#
_cell.length_a   1.000
_cell.length_b   1.000
_cell.length_c   1.000
_cell.angle_alpha   90.00
_cell.angle_beta   90.00
_cell.angle_gamma   90.00
#
_symmetry.space_group_name_H-M   'P 1'
#
loop_
_entity.id
_entity.type
_entity.pdbx_description
1 polymer ?
#
loop_
_entity_poly.entity_id
_entity_poly.type
_entity_poly.pdbx_seq_one_letter_code
_entity_poly.pdbx_strand_id
1 'polypeptide(L)'
;MKQKKAIPETKKKNIAYLRVSTVDQDTEKNKDDIRKFTNDKDFGKVEFVEDKVSGTKNWKERKIKNIIDDLGEGDRLIVPELSRLGRSMLEIMEILSVAKQKGIAIYDVKNNWELNGSIQSKILAMVFSIASEIERDLISKRTTEGLRAARAKGRQLGRPKGAGKSKLDIYKEEIIALIKTGSTQTYLAKKYKTTQPNLSNWLNKNGLADIKPVY
;
A
#
# COMPACT_ATOMS: atom_id res chain seq x y z
N MET A 1 24.46 53.97 3.54
CA MET A 1 23.30 53.09 3.35
C MET A 1 23.81 51.71 2.94
N LYS A 2 23.74 50.72 3.84
CA LYS A 2 24.16 49.31 3.54
C LYS A 2 22.97 48.62 2.86
N GLN A 3 23.10 48.29 1.58
CA GLN A 3 22.12 47.45 0.88
C GLN A 3 22.04 46.10 1.58
N LYS A 4 20.86 45.75 2.12
CA LYS A 4 20.53 44.40 2.55
C LYS A 4 20.57 43.51 1.28
N LYS A 5 21.58 42.62 1.20
CA LYS A 5 21.56 41.52 0.24
C LYS A 5 20.29 40.70 0.48
N ALA A 6 19.42 40.67 -0.53
CA ALA A 6 18.27 39.77 -0.55
C ALA A 6 18.81 38.34 -0.45
N ILE A 7 18.45 37.62 0.62
CA ILE A 7 18.70 36.17 0.73
C ILE A 7 17.87 35.53 -0.39
N PRO A 8 18.46 34.68 -1.26
CA PRO A 8 17.69 34.01 -2.30
C PRO A 8 16.56 33.20 -1.64
N GLU A 9 15.31 33.47 -2.00
CA GLU A 9 14.18 32.65 -1.60
C GLU A 9 14.45 31.20 -2.06
N THR A 10 14.84 30.34 -1.14
CA THR A 10 14.96 28.91 -1.38
C THR A 10 13.59 28.41 -1.78
N LYS A 11 13.46 27.97 -3.04
CA LYS A 11 12.19 27.49 -3.60
C LYS A 11 11.70 26.33 -2.75
N LYS A 12 10.60 26.55 -2.00
CA LYS A 12 9.99 25.55 -1.12
C LYS A 12 9.65 24.29 -1.90
N LYS A 13 10.03 23.13 -1.36
CA LYS A 13 9.64 21.83 -1.92
C LYS A 13 8.21 21.51 -1.50
N ASN A 14 7.42 21.00 -2.44
CA ASN A 14 6.06 20.54 -2.17
C ASN A 14 6.01 19.08 -2.60
N ILE A 15 5.91 18.15 -1.65
CA ILE A 15 5.85 16.71 -1.91
C ILE A 15 4.47 16.18 -1.53
N ALA A 16 3.81 15.53 -2.50
CA ALA A 16 2.56 14.81 -2.29
C ALA A 16 2.86 13.33 -2.07
N TYR A 17 2.56 12.80 -0.88
CA TYR A 17 2.73 11.40 -0.56
C TYR A 17 1.42 10.64 -0.69
N LEU A 18 1.44 9.58 -1.50
CA LEU A 18 0.31 8.70 -1.79
C LEU A 18 0.66 7.28 -1.36
N ARG A 19 0.03 6.78 -0.29
CA ARG A 19 0.10 5.37 0.06
C ARG A 19 -0.99 4.61 -0.68
N VAL A 20 -0.59 3.74 -1.61
CA VAL A 20 -1.49 2.95 -2.44
C VAL A 20 -1.45 1.48 -2.03
N SER A 21 -2.62 0.84 -1.96
CA SER A 21 -2.73 -0.62 -1.87
C SER A 21 -2.77 -1.22 -3.28
N THR A 22 -2.53 -2.52 -3.42
CA THR A 22 -2.58 -3.23 -4.72
C THR A 22 -3.95 -3.19 -5.41
N VAL A 23 -4.99 -2.70 -4.74
CA VAL A 23 -6.39 -2.67 -5.19
C VAL A 23 -6.92 -1.22 -5.35
N ASP A 24 -6.09 -0.20 -5.11
CA ASP A 24 -6.55 1.19 -5.07
C ASP A 24 -6.90 1.74 -6.46
N GLN A 25 -8.20 1.80 -6.74
CA GLN A 25 -8.78 2.52 -7.88
C GLN A 25 -8.80 4.05 -7.67
N ASP A 26 -8.50 4.54 -6.45
CA ASP A 26 -8.64 5.95 -6.07
C ASP A 26 -7.35 6.78 -6.25
N THR A 27 -6.27 6.21 -6.77
CA THR A 27 -4.97 6.92 -6.84
C THR A 27 -5.04 8.15 -7.73
N GLU A 28 -5.64 8.06 -8.91
CA GLU A 28 -5.76 9.20 -9.83
C GLU A 28 -6.68 10.29 -9.26
N LYS A 29 -7.80 9.90 -8.66
CA LYS A 29 -8.68 10.84 -7.96
C LYS A 29 -7.94 11.59 -6.85
N ASN A 30 -7.17 10.89 -6.03
CA ASN A 30 -6.37 11.52 -4.98
C ASN A 30 -5.33 12.50 -5.55
N LYS A 31 -4.71 12.19 -6.70
CA LYS A 31 -3.79 13.12 -7.39
C LYS A 31 -4.51 14.38 -7.87
N ASP A 32 -5.70 14.22 -8.43
CA ASP A 32 -6.49 15.35 -8.92
C ASP A 32 -6.97 16.25 -7.78
N ASP A 33 -7.42 15.66 -6.68
CA ASP A 33 -7.78 16.41 -5.47
C ASP A 33 -6.59 17.20 -4.90
N ILE A 34 -5.39 16.58 -4.87
CA ILE A 34 -4.17 17.25 -4.44
C ILE A 34 -3.78 18.37 -5.41
N ARG A 35 -3.84 18.15 -6.73
CA ARG A 35 -3.54 19.19 -7.73
C ARG A 35 -4.45 20.40 -7.57
N LYS A 36 -5.76 20.16 -7.42
CA LYS A 36 -6.74 21.22 -7.18
C LYS A 36 -6.40 21.99 -5.90
N PHE A 37 -6.21 21.30 -4.79
CA PHE A 37 -5.88 21.89 -3.50
C PHE A 37 -4.60 22.75 -3.56
N THR A 38 -3.56 22.27 -4.21
CA THR A 38 -2.28 22.98 -4.31
C THR A 38 -2.32 24.16 -5.27
N ASN A 39 -3.13 24.10 -6.33
CA ASN A 39 -3.40 25.22 -7.21
C ASN A 39 -4.20 26.31 -6.49
N ASP A 40 -5.25 25.95 -5.74
CA ASP A 40 -6.06 26.89 -4.97
C ASP A 40 -5.24 27.65 -3.91
N LYS A 41 -4.16 27.02 -3.41
CA LYS A 41 -3.24 27.62 -2.41
C LYS A 41 -1.97 28.24 -3.01
N ASP A 42 -1.85 28.24 -4.32
CA ASP A 42 -0.66 28.75 -5.05
C ASP A 42 0.68 28.17 -4.53
N PHE A 43 0.72 26.85 -4.32
CA PHE A 43 1.93 26.18 -3.85
C PHE A 43 2.98 25.98 -4.96
N GLY A 44 2.59 26.15 -6.22
CA GLY A 44 3.43 25.91 -7.37
C GLY A 44 3.62 24.43 -7.65
N LYS A 45 4.81 24.04 -8.16
CA LYS A 45 5.09 22.67 -8.58
C LYS A 45 5.05 21.69 -7.40
N VAL A 46 4.33 20.58 -7.57
CA VAL A 46 4.22 19.48 -6.58
C VAL A 46 4.83 18.22 -7.18
N GLU A 47 5.65 17.53 -6.41
CA GLU A 47 6.20 16.23 -6.73
C GLU A 47 5.37 15.13 -6.07
N PHE A 48 4.95 14.14 -6.85
CA PHE A 48 4.14 13.02 -6.36
C PHE A 48 5.01 11.81 -6.07
N VAL A 49 4.91 11.28 -4.86
CA VAL A 49 5.60 10.07 -4.43
C VAL A 49 4.59 9.00 -4.04
N GLU A 50 4.52 7.94 -4.85
CA GLU A 50 3.67 6.78 -4.56
C GLU A 50 4.45 5.72 -3.77
N ASP A 51 3.81 5.21 -2.72
CA ASP A 51 4.34 4.16 -1.86
C ASP A 51 3.40 2.94 -1.86
N LYS A 52 3.81 1.90 -2.62
CA LYS A 52 3.07 0.63 -2.75
C LYS A 52 3.46 -0.31 -1.61
N VAL A 53 2.86 -0.13 -0.45
CA VAL A 53 3.18 -0.93 0.73
C VAL A 53 1.93 -1.46 1.42
N SER A 54 2.04 -2.67 1.97
CA SER A 54 1.03 -3.20 2.88
C SER A 54 0.98 -2.35 4.16
N GLY A 55 -0.21 -2.22 4.75
CA GLY A 55 -0.41 -1.45 5.99
C GLY A 55 0.35 -1.99 7.22
N THR A 56 1.15 -3.05 7.09
CA THR A 56 1.87 -3.69 8.19
C THR A 56 3.27 -3.13 8.44
N LYS A 57 3.91 -2.46 7.46
CA LYS A 57 5.26 -1.92 7.60
C LYS A 57 5.26 -0.63 8.44
N ASN A 58 6.25 -0.50 9.32
CA ASN A 58 6.50 0.73 10.07
C ASN A 58 6.82 1.89 9.12
N TRP A 59 6.45 3.14 9.48
CA TRP A 59 6.71 4.30 8.64
C TRP A 59 8.20 4.54 8.35
N LYS A 60 9.09 4.12 9.28
CA LYS A 60 10.55 4.22 9.12
C LYS A 60 11.12 3.33 8.02
N GLU A 61 10.35 2.32 7.60
CA GLU A 61 10.70 1.40 6.50
C GLU A 61 9.99 1.74 5.19
N ARG A 62 9.27 2.86 5.17
CA ARG A 62 8.49 3.32 4.01
C ARG A 62 9.13 4.54 3.38
N LYS A 63 8.72 4.86 2.12
CA LYS A 63 9.21 6.05 1.41
C LYS A 63 8.96 7.35 2.18
N ILE A 64 7.93 7.41 3.04
CA ILE A 64 7.64 8.56 3.87
C ILE A 64 8.83 8.96 4.76
N LYS A 65 9.63 8.00 5.23
CA LYS A 65 10.85 8.28 6.01
C LYS A 65 11.85 9.11 5.20
N ASN A 66 12.13 8.67 3.97
CA ASN A 66 13.07 9.39 3.08
C ASN A 66 12.55 10.79 2.75
N ILE A 67 11.25 10.92 2.48
CA ILE A 67 10.62 12.23 2.24
C ILE A 67 10.83 13.16 3.44
N ILE A 68 10.55 12.69 4.65
CA ILE A 68 10.72 13.49 5.88
C ILE A 68 12.19 13.84 6.11
N ASP A 69 13.12 12.95 5.75
CA ASP A 69 14.56 13.24 5.87
C ASP A 69 15.02 14.31 4.89
N ASP A 70 14.48 14.30 3.65
CA ASP A 70 14.85 15.22 2.57
C ASP A 70 14.18 16.59 2.66
N LEU A 71 13.06 16.70 3.39
CA LEU A 71 12.37 17.96 3.62
C LEU A 71 12.99 18.73 4.80
N GLY A 72 12.94 20.06 4.69
CA GLY A 72 13.43 21.00 5.67
C GLY A 72 12.45 22.12 6.01
N GLU A 73 12.96 23.17 6.65
CA GLU A 73 12.15 24.32 7.10
C GLU A 73 11.45 25.03 5.93
N GLY A 74 10.14 25.19 6.07
CA GLY A 74 9.28 25.83 5.08
C GLY A 74 8.82 24.92 3.96
N ASP A 75 9.33 23.69 3.84
CA ASP A 75 8.86 22.69 2.87
C ASP A 75 7.48 22.14 3.29
N ARG A 76 6.77 21.53 2.31
CA ARG A 76 5.41 21.05 2.48
C ARG A 76 5.28 19.58 2.14
N LEU A 77 4.62 18.84 3.02
CA LEU A 77 4.18 17.47 2.81
C LEU A 77 2.65 17.46 2.68
N ILE A 78 2.16 17.01 1.54
CA ILE A 78 0.73 17.00 1.23
C ILE A 78 0.24 15.56 1.16
N VAL A 79 -0.85 15.24 1.85
CA VAL A 79 -1.45 13.91 1.85
C VAL A 79 -2.95 14.01 1.56
N PRO A 80 -3.55 12.99 0.92
CA PRO A 80 -5.00 12.95 0.71
C PRO A 80 -5.75 13.01 2.05
N GLU A 81 -5.27 12.27 3.05
CA GLU A 81 -5.77 12.25 4.42
C GLU A 81 -4.67 11.76 5.37
N LEU A 82 -4.71 12.18 6.65
CA LEU A 82 -3.69 11.82 7.67
C LEU A 82 -3.52 10.32 7.89
N SER A 83 -4.58 9.54 7.70
CA SER A 83 -4.55 8.07 7.78
C SER A 83 -3.57 7.41 6.79
N ARG A 84 -3.13 8.15 5.76
CA ARG A 84 -2.12 7.67 4.81
C ARG A 84 -0.70 7.78 5.35
N LEU A 85 -0.45 8.67 6.30
CA LEU A 85 0.88 8.82 6.92
C LEU A 85 1.25 7.61 7.78
N GLY A 86 0.35 7.19 8.67
CA GLY A 86 0.59 6.13 9.63
C GLY A 86 -0.49 5.06 9.61
N ARG A 87 -0.25 3.95 10.32
CA ARG A 87 -1.19 2.85 10.56
C ARG A 87 -1.83 2.90 11.95
N SER A 88 -1.26 3.69 12.84
CA SER A 88 -1.76 3.93 14.17
C SER A 88 -1.62 5.40 14.53
N MET A 89 -2.37 5.83 15.52
CA MET A 89 -2.28 7.17 16.09
C MET A 89 -0.84 7.52 16.50
N LEU A 90 -0.16 6.58 17.16
CA LEU A 90 1.21 6.80 17.63
C LEU A 90 2.18 7.07 16.46
N GLU A 91 2.05 6.31 15.38
CA GLU A 91 2.87 6.51 14.18
C GLU A 91 2.62 7.88 13.53
N ILE A 92 1.35 8.29 13.42
CA ILE A 92 1.00 9.62 12.87
C ILE A 92 1.57 10.72 13.77
N MET A 93 1.42 10.60 15.08
CA MET A 93 1.96 11.57 16.05
C MET A 93 3.49 11.66 16.00
N GLU A 94 4.19 10.53 15.84
CA GLU A 94 5.63 10.51 15.66
C GLU A 94 6.06 11.28 14.41
N ILE A 95 5.41 11.02 13.27
CA ILE A 95 5.65 11.72 12.00
C ILE A 95 5.40 13.23 12.15
N LEU A 96 4.27 13.62 12.74
CA LEU A 96 3.92 15.01 12.97
C LEU A 96 4.93 15.70 13.89
N SER A 97 5.44 15.00 14.91
CA SER A 97 6.46 15.51 15.82
C SER A 97 7.78 15.78 15.10
N VAL A 98 8.24 14.83 14.28
CA VAL A 98 9.47 14.97 13.48
C VAL A 98 9.32 16.10 12.46
N ALA A 99 8.20 16.15 11.74
CA ALA A 99 7.94 17.21 10.77
C ALA A 99 7.95 18.60 11.43
N LYS A 100 7.36 18.72 12.61
CA LYS A 100 7.40 19.98 13.39
C LYS A 100 8.80 20.38 13.74
N GLN A 101 9.63 19.46 14.26
CA GLN A 101 11.03 19.74 14.63
C GLN A 101 11.84 20.24 13.44
N LYS A 102 11.52 19.77 12.24
CA LYS A 102 12.16 20.17 10.98
C LYS A 102 11.54 21.40 10.32
N GLY A 103 10.45 21.95 10.87
CA GLY A 103 9.74 23.10 10.27
C GLY A 103 8.96 22.74 9.01
N ILE A 104 8.61 21.46 8.81
CA ILE A 104 7.83 20.96 7.67
C ILE A 104 6.34 21.18 7.96
N ALA A 105 5.62 21.81 7.03
CA ALA A 105 4.16 21.93 7.10
C ALA A 105 3.48 20.71 6.46
N ILE A 106 2.54 20.07 7.18
CA ILE A 106 1.77 18.94 6.67
C ILE A 106 0.35 19.39 6.34
N TYR A 107 -0.14 19.01 5.16
CA TYR A 107 -1.47 19.33 4.67
C TYR A 107 -2.31 18.05 4.44
N ASP A 108 -3.51 18.03 5.03
CA ASP A 108 -4.55 17.03 4.79
C ASP A 108 -5.58 17.63 3.83
N VAL A 109 -5.61 17.10 2.61
CA VAL A 109 -6.43 17.67 1.52
C VAL A 109 -7.92 17.46 1.78
N LYS A 110 -8.30 16.25 2.20
CA LYS A 110 -9.70 15.87 2.41
C LYS A 110 -10.38 16.70 3.50
N ASN A 111 -9.65 17.00 4.57
CA ASN A 111 -10.17 17.77 5.70
C ASN A 111 -9.81 19.26 5.62
N ASN A 112 -9.06 19.67 4.60
CA ASN A 112 -8.53 21.02 4.42
C ASN A 112 -7.77 21.52 5.67
N TRP A 113 -6.94 20.65 6.26
CA TRP A 113 -6.16 20.99 7.45
C TRP A 113 -4.72 21.32 7.11
N GLU A 114 -4.20 22.31 7.81
CA GLU A 114 -2.80 22.70 7.82
C GLU A 114 -2.20 22.41 9.20
N LEU A 115 -1.26 21.49 9.26
CA LEU A 115 -0.58 21.07 10.48
C LEU A 115 0.82 21.70 10.54
N ASN A 116 0.85 22.99 10.89
CA ASN A 116 2.07 23.80 10.96
C ASN A 116 2.72 23.85 12.34
N GLY A 117 2.34 22.93 13.22
CA GLY A 117 2.91 22.82 14.57
C GLY A 117 2.23 23.65 15.65
N SER A 118 1.11 24.33 15.36
CA SER A 118 0.29 24.97 16.38
C SER A 118 -0.32 23.97 17.36
N ILE A 119 -0.65 24.39 18.57
CA ILE A 119 -1.29 23.53 19.59
C ILE A 119 -2.64 22.98 19.07
N GLN A 120 -3.43 23.84 18.40
CA GLN A 120 -4.70 23.45 17.81
C GLN A 120 -4.55 22.35 16.76
N SER A 121 -3.54 22.44 15.87
CA SER A 121 -3.23 21.40 14.90
C SER A 121 -2.87 20.07 15.55
N LYS A 122 -2.16 20.10 16.70
CA LYS A 122 -1.85 18.89 17.46
C LYS A 122 -3.08 18.23 18.04
N ILE A 123 -3.99 19.03 18.64
CA ILE A 123 -5.22 18.52 19.24
C ILE A 123 -6.10 17.90 18.15
N LEU A 124 -6.27 18.56 17.01
CA LEU A 124 -7.03 18.04 15.87
C LEU A 124 -6.46 16.73 15.35
N ALA A 125 -5.15 16.63 15.16
CA ALA A 125 -4.49 15.40 14.73
C ALA A 125 -4.70 14.28 15.74
N MET A 126 -4.63 14.56 17.04
CA MET A 126 -4.87 13.59 18.12
C MET A 126 -6.31 13.11 18.10
N VAL A 127 -7.31 13.97 18.03
CA VAL A 127 -8.73 13.60 17.99
C VAL A 127 -9.05 12.75 16.76
N PHE A 128 -8.55 13.15 15.60
CA PHE A 128 -8.73 12.38 14.36
C PHE A 128 -8.09 11.00 14.42
N SER A 129 -6.89 10.89 14.99
CA SER A 129 -6.21 9.61 15.15
C SER A 129 -6.94 8.68 16.10
N ILE A 130 -7.49 9.19 17.22
CA ILE A 130 -8.32 8.42 18.15
C ILE A 130 -9.58 7.92 17.44
N ALA A 131 -10.28 8.78 16.70
CA ALA A 131 -11.47 8.40 15.96
C ALA A 131 -11.18 7.28 14.95
N SER A 132 -10.07 7.37 14.22
CA SER A 132 -9.65 6.35 13.27
C SER A 132 -9.29 5.01 13.93
N GLU A 133 -8.71 5.02 15.13
CA GLU A 133 -8.42 3.82 15.90
C GLU A 133 -9.70 3.15 16.41
N ILE A 134 -10.64 3.93 16.95
CA ILE A 134 -11.96 3.43 17.36
C ILE A 134 -12.69 2.80 16.18
N GLU A 135 -12.68 3.42 15.00
CA GLU A 135 -13.32 2.87 13.80
C GLU A 135 -12.71 1.51 13.41
N ARG A 136 -11.37 1.39 13.42
CA ARG A 136 -10.70 0.10 13.15
C ARG A 136 -11.07 -0.98 14.15
N ASP A 137 -11.15 -0.63 15.43
CA ASP A 137 -11.54 -1.57 16.49
C ASP A 137 -12.98 -2.04 16.31
N LEU A 138 -13.89 -1.14 15.95
CA LEU A 138 -15.27 -1.47 15.65
C LEU A 138 -15.38 -2.40 14.43
N ILE A 139 -14.64 -2.13 13.37
CA ILE A 139 -14.59 -3.00 12.17
C ILE A 139 -14.03 -4.37 12.54
N SER A 140 -12.96 -4.45 13.32
CA SER A 140 -12.34 -5.69 13.80
C SER A 140 -13.33 -6.52 14.63
N LYS A 141 -14.02 -5.89 15.59
CA LYS A 141 -15.07 -6.54 16.40
C LYS A 141 -16.19 -7.09 15.53
N ARG A 142 -16.76 -6.26 14.64
CA ARG A 142 -17.84 -6.70 13.73
C ARG A 142 -17.40 -7.87 12.84
N THR A 143 -16.18 -7.84 12.33
CA THR A 143 -15.62 -8.93 11.51
C THR A 143 -15.49 -10.20 12.33
N THR A 144 -14.95 -10.12 13.56
CA THR A 144 -14.80 -11.26 14.46
C THR A 144 -16.15 -11.86 14.84
N GLU A 145 -17.13 -11.02 15.17
CA GLU A 145 -18.49 -11.45 15.48
C GLU A 145 -19.16 -12.10 14.25
N GLY A 146 -19.01 -11.50 13.07
CA GLY A 146 -19.51 -12.07 11.82
C GLY A 146 -18.90 -13.44 11.51
N LEU A 147 -17.59 -13.61 11.72
CA LEU A 147 -16.92 -14.89 11.56
C LEU A 147 -17.39 -15.94 12.60
N ARG A 148 -17.59 -15.53 13.86
CA ARG A 148 -18.16 -16.42 14.90
C ARG A 148 -19.57 -16.87 14.54
N ALA A 149 -20.42 -15.93 14.11
CA ALA A 149 -21.79 -16.24 13.68
C ALA A 149 -21.81 -17.17 12.45
N ALA A 150 -20.92 -16.98 11.49
CA ALA A 150 -20.79 -17.84 10.33
C ALA A 150 -20.34 -19.26 10.72
N ARG A 151 -19.40 -19.41 11.67
CA ARG A 151 -18.99 -20.70 12.22
C ARG A 151 -20.13 -21.39 12.95
N ALA A 152 -20.90 -20.67 13.77
CA ALA A 152 -22.06 -21.21 14.48
C ALA A 152 -23.16 -21.74 13.54
N LYS A 153 -23.26 -21.14 12.32
CA LYS A 153 -24.15 -21.60 11.24
C LYS A 153 -23.54 -22.73 10.40
N GLY A 154 -22.43 -23.34 10.82
CA GLY A 154 -21.77 -24.44 10.12
C GLY A 154 -21.02 -24.03 8.85
N ARG A 155 -20.84 -22.74 8.57
CA ARG A 155 -20.07 -22.30 7.41
C ARG A 155 -18.58 -22.54 7.63
N GLN A 156 -17.95 -23.25 6.70
CA GLN A 156 -16.51 -23.41 6.68
C GLN A 156 -15.85 -22.08 6.27
N LEU A 157 -15.01 -21.52 7.16
CA LEU A 157 -14.29 -20.28 6.93
C LEU A 157 -12.88 -20.58 6.40
N GLY A 158 -12.40 -19.71 5.54
CA GLY A 158 -11.08 -19.84 4.91
C GLY A 158 -11.11 -20.58 3.57
N ARG A 159 -9.93 -20.92 3.07
CA ARG A 159 -9.80 -21.66 1.82
C ARG A 159 -10.38 -23.07 2.00
N PRO A 160 -11.28 -23.54 1.10
CA PRO A 160 -11.78 -24.92 1.15
C PRO A 160 -10.66 -25.93 1.29
N LYS A 161 -10.84 -26.93 2.19
CA LYS A 161 -9.89 -28.02 2.34
C LYS A 161 -9.89 -28.87 1.08
N GLY A 162 -8.72 -29.20 0.60
CA GLY A 162 -8.53 -30.08 -0.56
C GLY A 162 -7.74 -29.45 -1.69
N ALA A 163 -7.43 -30.28 -2.63
CA ALA A 163 -6.78 -29.87 -3.86
C ALA A 163 -7.81 -29.11 -4.72
N GLY A 164 -7.75 -27.79 -4.74
CA GLY A 164 -8.56 -27.00 -5.68
C GLY A 164 -8.34 -27.51 -7.11
N LYS A 165 -9.37 -27.37 -7.95
CA LYS A 165 -9.26 -27.69 -9.37
C LYS A 165 -8.17 -26.83 -10.00
N SER A 166 -7.19 -27.48 -10.60
CA SER A 166 -6.13 -26.79 -11.35
C SER A 166 -6.60 -26.58 -12.79
N LYS A 167 -6.20 -25.47 -13.39
CA LYS A 167 -6.40 -25.27 -14.84
C LYS A 167 -5.71 -26.35 -15.68
N LEU A 168 -4.71 -27.02 -15.12
CA LEU A 168 -3.98 -28.10 -15.77
C LEU A 168 -4.73 -29.44 -15.77
N ASP A 169 -5.74 -29.59 -14.91
CA ASP A 169 -6.51 -30.86 -14.80
C ASP A 169 -7.21 -31.22 -16.10
N ILE A 170 -7.64 -30.24 -16.87
CA ILE A 170 -8.30 -30.41 -18.17
C ILE A 170 -7.34 -31.01 -19.22
N TYR A 171 -6.04 -30.73 -19.06
CA TYR A 171 -4.99 -31.14 -20.00
C TYR A 171 -4.19 -32.33 -19.49
N LYS A 172 -4.65 -33.02 -18.44
CA LYS A 172 -3.90 -34.07 -17.77
C LYS A 172 -3.38 -35.13 -18.72
N GLU A 173 -4.23 -35.69 -19.56
CA GLU A 173 -3.87 -36.78 -20.51
C GLU A 173 -2.90 -36.26 -21.58
N GLU A 174 -3.12 -35.06 -22.09
CA GLU A 174 -2.22 -34.44 -23.07
C GLU A 174 -0.85 -34.14 -22.47
N ILE A 175 -0.79 -33.64 -21.23
CA ILE A 175 0.49 -33.40 -20.52
C ILE A 175 1.26 -34.71 -20.33
N ILE A 176 0.57 -35.81 -19.96
CA ILE A 176 1.19 -37.14 -19.79
C ILE A 176 1.75 -37.60 -21.13
N ALA A 177 0.97 -37.51 -22.22
CA ALA A 177 1.43 -37.93 -23.53
C ALA A 177 2.66 -37.15 -24.00
N LEU A 178 2.68 -35.82 -23.80
CA LEU A 178 3.78 -34.97 -24.18
C LEU A 178 5.05 -35.25 -23.34
N ILE A 179 4.93 -35.57 -22.05
CA ILE A 179 6.07 -35.98 -21.25
C ILE A 179 6.64 -37.28 -21.76
N LYS A 180 5.80 -38.26 -22.06
CA LYS A 180 6.23 -39.57 -22.61
C LYS A 180 6.93 -39.43 -23.96
N THR A 181 6.61 -38.45 -24.76
CA THR A 181 7.27 -38.12 -26.05
C THR A 181 8.51 -37.24 -25.89
N GLY A 182 8.97 -36.97 -24.66
CA GLY A 182 10.22 -36.28 -24.39
C GLY A 182 10.08 -34.74 -24.27
N SER A 183 8.88 -34.20 -24.18
CA SER A 183 8.68 -32.78 -23.97
C SER A 183 9.18 -32.31 -22.61
N THR A 184 9.92 -31.20 -22.59
CA THR A 184 10.46 -30.62 -21.35
C THR A 184 9.39 -29.89 -20.52
N GLN A 185 9.55 -29.88 -19.20
CA GLN A 185 8.66 -29.15 -18.30
C GLN A 185 8.61 -27.63 -18.62
N THR A 186 9.73 -27.07 -19.08
CA THR A 186 9.80 -25.67 -19.50
C THR A 186 8.91 -25.40 -20.72
N TYR A 187 8.91 -26.29 -21.71
CA TYR A 187 8.05 -26.21 -22.88
C TYR A 187 6.57 -26.31 -22.49
N LEU A 188 6.23 -27.31 -21.65
CA LEU A 188 4.85 -27.52 -21.18
C LEU A 188 4.33 -26.33 -20.37
N ALA A 189 5.18 -25.75 -19.49
CA ALA A 189 4.80 -24.57 -18.74
C ALA A 189 4.43 -23.39 -19.66
N LYS A 190 5.22 -23.15 -20.71
CA LYS A 190 4.89 -22.14 -21.73
C LYS A 190 3.62 -22.47 -22.50
N LYS A 191 3.46 -23.71 -22.95
CA LYS A 191 2.30 -24.17 -23.73
C LYS A 191 0.98 -23.96 -22.97
N TYR A 192 0.94 -24.33 -21.67
CA TYR A 192 -0.26 -24.20 -20.84
C TYR A 192 -0.35 -22.89 -20.04
N LYS A 193 0.45 -21.88 -20.40
CA LYS A 193 0.47 -20.54 -19.77
C LYS A 193 0.53 -20.62 -18.23
N THR A 194 1.47 -21.43 -17.72
CA THR A 194 1.76 -21.60 -16.30
C THR A 194 3.25 -21.42 -16.02
N THR A 195 3.64 -21.42 -14.75
CA THR A 195 5.05 -21.41 -14.37
C THR A 195 5.57 -22.83 -14.19
N GLN A 196 6.87 -23.05 -14.43
CA GLN A 196 7.49 -24.36 -14.23
C GLN A 196 7.32 -24.88 -12.81
N PRO A 197 7.48 -24.08 -11.72
CA PRO A 197 7.20 -24.53 -10.37
C PRO A 197 5.75 -24.97 -10.15
N ASN A 198 4.78 -24.25 -10.75
CA ASN A 198 3.37 -24.63 -10.64
C ASN A 198 3.08 -25.95 -11.36
N LEU A 199 3.66 -26.16 -12.54
CA LEU A 199 3.55 -27.43 -13.27
C LEU A 199 4.19 -28.58 -12.47
N SER A 200 5.39 -28.39 -11.93
CA SER A 200 6.08 -29.40 -11.10
C SER A 200 5.26 -29.76 -9.85
N ASN A 201 4.72 -28.78 -9.14
CA ASN A 201 3.84 -29.01 -8.00
C ASN A 201 2.57 -29.76 -8.40
N TRP A 202 2.00 -29.46 -9.57
CA TRP A 202 0.83 -30.16 -10.10
C TRP A 202 1.15 -31.61 -10.46
N LEU A 203 2.29 -31.87 -11.11
CA LEU A 203 2.76 -33.23 -11.42
C LEU A 203 2.94 -34.05 -10.15
N ASN A 204 3.66 -33.52 -9.15
CA ASN A 204 3.84 -34.16 -7.85
C ASN A 204 2.50 -34.52 -7.19
N LYS A 205 1.54 -33.60 -7.21
CA LYS A 205 0.24 -33.77 -6.59
C LYS A 205 -0.64 -34.80 -7.26
N ASN A 206 -0.43 -35.03 -8.56
CA ASN A 206 -1.14 -36.04 -9.34
C ASN A 206 -0.37 -37.37 -9.42
N GLY A 207 0.76 -37.53 -8.73
CA GLY A 207 1.59 -38.76 -8.78
C GLY A 207 2.29 -38.98 -10.13
N LEU A 208 2.55 -37.88 -10.84
CA LEU A 208 3.08 -37.90 -12.20
C LEU A 208 4.55 -37.41 -12.28
N ALA A 209 5.19 -37.22 -11.12
CA ALA A 209 6.54 -36.65 -11.05
C ALA A 209 7.62 -37.54 -11.72
N ASP A 210 7.42 -38.85 -11.67
CA ASP A 210 8.41 -39.84 -12.10
C ASP A 210 8.18 -40.38 -13.54
N ILE A 211 7.27 -39.73 -14.30
CA ILE A 211 7.03 -40.13 -15.70
C ILE A 211 8.28 -39.82 -16.51
N LYS A 212 8.85 -40.90 -17.12
CA LYS A 212 9.99 -40.81 -18.02
C LYS A 212 9.54 -40.93 -19.48
N PRO A 213 10.30 -40.33 -20.40
CA PRO A 213 10.11 -40.56 -21.83
C PRO A 213 10.23 -42.05 -22.16
N VAL A 214 9.37 -42.54 -23.05
CA VAL A 214 9.44 -43.88 -23.60
C VAL A 214 10.10 -43.74 -24.97
N TYR A 215 11.34 -44.18 -25.06
CA TYR A 215 12.12 -44.28 -26.32
C TYR A 215 11.89 -45.60 -26.99
#